data_371e69333298460dda67483b688c505a
#
_entry.id   371e69333298460dda67483b688c505a
#
_cell.length_a   1.000
_cell.length_b   1.000
_cell.length_c   1.000
_cell.angle_alpha   90.00
_cell.angle_beta   90.00
_cell.angle_gamma   90.00
#
_symmetry.space_group_name_H-M   'P 1'
#
loop_
_entity.id
_entity.type
_entity.pdbx_description
1 polymer ?
#
loop_
_entity_poly.entity_id
_entity_poly.type
_entity_poly.pdbx_seq_one_letter_code
_entity_poly.pdbx_strand_id
1 'polypeptide(L)'
;MAWSRTAPELPSGSEWTQVGTTSWGNNNLDITSVVSVARLNGKGFAVQVVETRQHYRYNFTDLYLRCDIGGVTGTPETGIKGTSSNGSTTAYFTGEAAAGVTVDVIVGFQESISSSLKTVSFTAPAPLGASIYVKIGGVWRPAQVKVKVGGVWRDAVAKIKVGGTWK
;
A
#
# COMPACT_ATOMS: atom_id res chain seq x y z
N MET A 1 -8.23 -0.37 11.81
CA MET A 1 -7.84 -0.71 10.42
C MET A 1 -7.32 -2.13 10.44
N ALA A 2 -7.76 -2.98 9.54
CA ALA A 2 -7.42 -4.40 9.55
C ALA A 2 -6.82 -4.82 8.21
N TRP A 3 -5.95 -5.81 8.24
CA TRP A 3 -5.45 -6.49 7.05
C TRP A 3 -6.54 -7.41 6.48
N SER A 4 -6.53 -7.61 5.17
CA SER A 4 -7.51 -8.42 4.44
C SER A 4 -6.84 -9.21 3.32
N ARG A 5 -7.47 -10.30 2.87
CA ARG A 5 -7.09 -10.99 1.63
C ARG A 5 -7.81 -10.45 0.40
N THR A 6 -8.79 -9.58 0.59
CA THR A 6 -9.54 -8.95 -0.51
C THR A 6 -8.86 -7.66 -0.92
N ALA A 7 -8.53 -7.53 -2.19
CA ALA A 7 -7.95 -6.31 -2.74
C ALA A 7 -8.95 -5.14 -2.61
N PRO A 8 -8.50 -3.96 -2.17
CA PRO A 8 -9.33 -2.76 -2.21
C PRO A 8 -9.57 -2.34 -3.66
N GLU A 9 -10.71 -1.72 -3.90
CA GLU A 9 -10.98 -1.06 -5.17
C GLU A 9 -10.08 0.17 -5.32
N LEU A 10 -9.32 0.23 -6.38
CA LEU A 10 -8.46 1.38 -6.66
C LEU A 10 -9.20 2.43 -7.49
N PRO A 11 -9.07 3.72 -7.16
CA PRO A 11 -9.58 4.80 -7.99
C PRO A 11 -8.96 4.77 -9.39
N SER A 12 -9.69 5.28 -10.37
CA SER A 12 -9.18 5.43 -11.74
C SER A 12 -7.86 6.21 -11.75
N GLY A 13 -6.87 5.68 -12.45
CA GLY A 13 -5.51 6.26 -12.52
C GLY A 13 -4.62 5.96 -11.31
N SER A 14 -5.09 5.14 -10.36
CA SER A 14 -4.24 4.61 -9.30
C SER A 14 -3.68 3.25 -9.70
N GLU A 15 -2.40 3.06 -9.43
CA GLU A 15 -1.66 1.84 -9.74
C GLU A 15 -0.86 1.38 -8.52
N TRP A 16 -0.60 0.08 -8.44
CA TRP A 16 0.31 -0.47 -7.46
C TRP A 16 1.75 -0.13 -7.83
N THR A 17 2.44 0.57 -6.93
CA THR A 17 3.86 0.91 -7.07
C THR A 17 4.65 0.14 -6.02
N GLN A 18 5.60 -0.68 -6.44
CA GLN A 18 6.49 -1.37 -5.50
C GLN A 18 7.36 -0.36 -4.76
N VAL A 19 7.39 -0.47 -3.44
CA VAL A 19 8.16 0.40 -2.54
C VAL A 19 9.29 -0.32 -1.85
N GLY A 20 9.27 -1.63 -1.81
CA GLY A 20 10.38 -2.41 -1.28
C GLY A 20 10.18 -3.91 -1.37
N THR A 21 11.26 -4.62 -1.13
CA THR A 21 11.29 -6.08 -1.01
C THR A 21 12.15 -6.45 0.17
N THR A 22 11.71 -7.43 0.94
CA THR A 22 12.50 -8.03 2.01
C THR A 22 12.60 -9.52 1.84
N SER A 23 13.62 -10.11 2.42
CA SER A 23 13.77 -11.57 2.47
C SER A 23 14.22 -12.02 3.84
N TRP A 24 13.82 -13.22 4.20
CA TRP A 24 14.29 -13.95 5.36
C TRP A 24 14.43 -15.42 4.96
N GLY A 25 15.46 -16.08 5.44
CA GLY A 25 15.67 -17.48 5.12
C GLY A 25 16.53 -18.21 6.14
N ASN A 26 16.35 -19.51 6.16
CA ASN A 26 17.20 -20.47 6.85
C ASN A 26 17.26 -21.77 6.03
N ASN A 27 17.92 -22.82 6.57
CA ASN A 27 18.08 -24.10 5.86
C ASN A 27 16.77 -24.82 5.51
N ASN A 28 15.63 -24.36 5.98
CA ASN A 28 14.34 -25.04 5.87
C ASN A 28 13.24 -24.21 5.23
N LEU A 29 13.39 -22.90 5.19
CA LEU A 29 12.34 -21.97 4.74
C LEU A 29 12.97 -20.69 4.22
N ASP A 30 12.64 -20.31 3.00
CA ASP A 30 12.92 -18.99 2.43
C ASP A 30 11.60 -18.23 2.22
N ILE A 31 11.60 -16.95 2.59
CA ILE A 31 10.48 -16.04 2.45
C ILE A 31 10.95 -14.78 1.75
N THR A 32 10.23 -14.38 0.73
CA THR A 32 10.40 -13.06 0.09
C THR A 32 9.08 -12.32 0.19
N SER A 33 9.11 -11.08 0.66
CA SER A 33 7.93 -10.21 0.74
C SER A 33 8.15 -8.99 -0.12
N VAL A 34 7.27 -8.80 -1.11
CA VAL A 34 7.21 -7.60 -1.96
C VAL A 34 6.12 -6.70 -1.41
N VAL A 35 6.47 -5.45 -1.11
CA VAL A 35 5.54 -4.44 -0.61
C VAL A 35 5.30 -3.41 -1.70
N SER A 36 4.03 -3.19 -2.02
CA SER A 36 3.57 -2.18 -2.97
C SER A 36 2.55 -1.26 -2.32
N VAL A 37 2.47 -0.03 -2.78
CA VAL A 37 1.50 0.96 -2.34
C VAL A 37 0.68 1.48 -3.52
N ALA A 38 -0.58 1.76 -3.28
CA ALA A 38 -1.45 2.48 -4.21
C ALA A 38 -2.16 3.63 -3.50
N ARG A 39 -2.52 4.66 -4.25
CA ARG A 39 -3.33 5.77 -3.74
C ARG A 39 -4.79 5.37 -3.68
N LEU A 40 -5.46 5.87 -2.65
CA LEU A 40 -6.92 5.89 -2.59
C LEU A 40 -7.41 7.34 -2.64
N ASN A 41 -8.70 7.55 -2.59
CA ASN A 41 -9.29 8.88 -2.55
C ASN A 41 -8.89 9.65 -1.28
N GLY A 42 -8.79 10.96 -1.39
CA GLY A 42 -8.43 11.83 -0.26
C GLY A 42 -7.02 11.56 0.24
N LYS A 43 -6.87 11.35 1.55
CA LYS A 43 -5.59 10.99 2.20
C LYS A 43 -5.34 9.48 2.25
N GLY A 44 -6.23 8.69 1.62
CA GLY A 44 -6.18 7.25 1.66
C GLY A 44 -5.02 6.67 0.85
N PHE A 45 -4.48 5.57 1.35
CA PHE A 45 -3.56 4.71 0.63
C PHE A 45 -3.88 3.25 0.92
N ALA A 46 -3.47 2.38 0.01
CA ALA A 46 -3.53 0.95 0.21
C ALA A 46 -2.11 0.37 0.15
N VAL A 47 -1.85 -0.64 0.96
CA VAL A 47 -0.64 -1.45 0.94
C VAL A 47 -0.99 -2.84 0.46
N GLN A 48 -0.18 -3.39 -0.42
CA GLN A 48 -0.21 -4.79 -0.80
C GLN A 48 1.10 -5.44 -0.35
N VAL A 49 1.00 -6.57 0.30
CA VAL A 49 2.14 -7.45 0.60
C VAL A 49 1.92 -8.76 -0.14
N VAL A 50 2.84 -9.09 -1.03
CA VAL A 50 2.90 -10.40 -1.68
C VAL A 50 4.05 -11.16 -1.05
N GLU A 51 3.72 -12.16 -0.28
CA GLU A 51 4.70 -13.03 0.36
C GLU A 51 4.81 -14.33 -0.42
N THR A 52 6.01 -14.64 -0.90
CA THR A 52 6.37 -15.89 -1.58
C THR A 52 7.24 -16.73 -0.68
N ARG A 53 6.95 -18.01 -0.61
CA ARG A 53 7.63 -18.96 0.26
C ARG A 53 8.13 -20.18 -0.49
N GLN A 54 9.29 -20.66 -0.05
CA GLN A 54 9.85 -21.96 -0.42
C GLN A 54 10.09 -22.76 0.84
N HIS A 55 9.47 -23.93 0.93
CA HIS A 55 9.58 -24.83 2.08
C HIS A 55 10.40 -26.05 1.73
N TYR A 56 11.28 -26.39 2.64
CA TYR A 56 12.06 -27.60 2.51
C TYR A 56 11.64 -28.71 3.49
N ARG A 57 11.04 -28.36 4.64
CA ARG A 57 10.73 -29.34 5.69
C ARG A 57 9.52 -29.08 6.59
N TYR A 58 8.83 -27.92 6.53
CA TYR A 58 7.80 -27.60 7.52
C TYR A 58 6.43 -27.32 6.93
N ASN A 59 5.41 -27.77 7.67
CA ASN A 59 4.04 -27.25 7.56
C ASN A 59 4.00 -25.84 8.18
N PHE A 60 3.19 -24.95 7.74
CA PHE A 60 3.31 -23.59 7.66
C PHE A 60 2.62 -22.69 8.62
N THR A 61 3.06 -21.54 8.82
CA THR A 61 2.71 -20.50 9.77
C THR A 61 1.93 -19.36 9.15
N ASP A 62 1.17 -18.68 10.01
CA ASP A 62 0.46 -17.47 9.64
C ASP A 62 1.43 -16.31 9.44
N LEU A 63 1.06 -15.34 8.60
CA LEU A 63 1.80 -14.12 8.42
C LEU A 63 1.71 -13.26 9.68
N TYR A 64 2.77 -12.54 9.97
CA TYR A 64 2.74 -11.38 10.85
C TYR A 64 2.81 -10.12 9.99
N LEU A 65 1.78 -9.28 10.09
CA LEU A 65 1.68 -8.04 9.32
C LEU A 65 1.31 -6.89 10.26
N ARG A 66 2.03 -5.78 10.18
CA ARG A 66 1.71 -4.55 10.91
C ARG A 66 2.03 -3.34 10.03
N CYS A 67 1.23 -2.30 10.14
CA CYS A 67 1.47 -1.04 9.45
C CYS A 67 1.50 0.08 10.48
N ASP A 68 2.65 0.71 10.63
CA ASP A 68 2.89 1.85 11.51
C ASP A 68 2.85 3.13 10.68
N ILE A 69 2.15 4.16 11.13
CA ILE A 69 1.92 5.40 10.37
C ILE A 69 2.36 6.59 11.20
N GLY A 70 3.34 7.35 10.71
CA GLY A 70 3.82 8.56 11.38
C GLY A 70 4.37 8.30 12.79
N GLY A 71 4.98 7.14 13.01
CA GLY A 71 5.50 6.73 14.33
C GLY A 71 4.44 6.14 15.27
N VAL A 72 3.17 6.06 14.84
CA VAL A 72 2.11 5.42 15.62
C VAL A 72 2.07 3.93 15.26
N THR A 73 2.28 3.08 16.25
CA THR A 73 2.26 1.62 16.08
C THR A 73 0.86 1.12 15.76
N GLY A 74 0.74 0.40 14.66
CA GLY A 74 -0.50 -0.24 14.25
C GLY A 74 -0.79 -1.53 15.01
N THR A 75 -2.02 -2.02 14.88
CA THR A 75 -2.40 -3.34 15.42
C THR A 75 -1.82 -4.44 14.53
N PRO A 76 -1.11 -5.43 15.09
CA PRO A 76 -0.64 -6.58 14.34
C PRO A 76 -1.80 -7.43 13.82
N GLU A 77 -1.63 -8.00 12.64
CA GLU A 77 -2.48 -9.05 12.07
C GLU A 77 -1.69 -10.35 12.04
N THR A 78 -2.25 -11.40 12.58
CA THR A 78 -1.62 -12.73 12.67
C THR A 78 -2.54 -13.87 12.21
N GLY A 79 -3.76 -13.53 11.77
CA GLY A 79 -4.75 -14.52 11.33
C GLY A 79 -4.72 -14.81 9.82
N ILE A 80 -3.88 -14.14 9.05
CA ILE A 80 -3.76 -14.40 7.62
C ILE A 80 -2.87 -15.62 7.40
N LYS A 81 -3.48 -16.69 6.97
CA LYS A 81 -2.79 -17.94 6.71
C LYS A 81 -1.83 -17.82 5.53
N GLY A 82 -0.59 -18.20 5.77
CA GLY A 82 0.38 -18.44 4.75
C GLY A 82 0.04 -19.65 3.88
N THR A 83 0.84 -19.91 2.85
CA THR A 83 0.69 -21.15 2.08
C THR A 83 1.32 -22.32 2.83
N SER A 84 0.70 -23.51 2.76
CA SER A 84 1.23 -24.72 3.36
C SER A 84 2.29 -25.43 2.49
N SER A 85 2.62 -24.87 1.35
CA SER A 85 3.59 -25.40 0.39
C SER A 85 4.27 -24.23 -0.34
N ASN A 86 5.17 -24.52 -1.26
CA ASN A 86 5.72 -23.48 -2.14
C ASN A 86 4.60 -22.70 -2.80
N GLY A 87 4.60 -21.38 -2.65
CA GLY A 87 3.55 -20.55 -3.19
C GLY A 87 3.57 -19.12 -2.65
N SER A 88 2.52 -18.37 -2.96
CA SER A 88 2.38 -16.99 -2.56
C SER A 88 1.08 -16.72 -1.82
N THR A 89 1.14 -15.80 -0.88
CA THR A 89 -0.03 -15.26 -0.17
C THR A 89 -0.03 -13.75 -0.32
N THR A 90 -1.16 -13.17 -0.67
CA THR A 90 -1.33 -11.72 -0.77
C THR A 90 -2.22 -11.20 0.33
N ALA A 91 -1.79 -10.11 0.97
CA ALA A 91 -2.54 -9.38 1.96
C ALA A 91 -2.58 -7.90 1.61
N TYR A 92 -3.65 -7.23 2.05
CA TYR A 92 -3.91 -5.82 1.79
C TYR A 92 -4.26 -5.09 3.07
N PHE A 93 -3.82 -3.85 3.15
CA PHE A 93 -4.15 -2.90 4.23
C PHE A 93 -4.61 -1.59 3.61
N THR A 94 -5.58 -0.93 4.23
CA THR A 94 -5.98 0.42 3.86
C THR A 94 -5.81 1.36 5.03
N GLY A 95 -5.23 2.52 4.79
CA GLY A 95 -4.96 3.53 5.79
C GLY A 95 -5.08 4.94 5.26
N GLU A 96 -4.93 5.91 6.15
CA GLU A 96 -4.89 7.33 5.83
C GLU A 96 -3.65 7.96 6.43
N ALA A 97 -2.99 8.81 5.65
CA ALA A 97 -1.89 9.64 6.09
C ALA A 97 -1.78 10.90 5.23
N ALA A 98 -1.28 11.97 5.81
CA ALA A 98 -0.88 13.13 5.02
C ALA A 98 0.29 12.75 4.09
N ALA A 99 0.39 13.40 2.93
CA ALA A 99 1.50 13.20 2.02
C ALA A 99 2.86 13.42 2.72
N GLY A 100 3.82 12.55 2.46
CA GLY A 100 5.15 12.64 3.03
C GLY A 100 5.29 12.08 4.45
N VAL A 101 4.22 11.63 5.09
CA VAL A 101 4.28 10.90 6.37
C VAL A 101 4.93 9.55 6.13
N THR A 102 5.88 9.17 6.98
CA THR A 102 6.51 7.85 6.93
C THR A 102 5.52 6.77 7.32
N VAL A 103 5.50 5.71 6.53
CA VAL A 103 4.72 4.49 6.77
C VAL A 103 5.69 3.32 6.80
N ASP A 104 5.65 2.56 7.88
CA ASP A 104 6.46 1.36 8.07
C ASP A 104 5.58 0.12 7.98
N VAL A 105 5.85 -0.74 7.02
CA VAL A 105 5.20 -2.03 6.86
C VAL A 105 6.12 -3.10 7.43
N ILE A 106 5.69 -3.72 8.51
CA ILE A 106 6.42 -4.79 9.19
C ILE A 106 5.83 -6.12 8.75
N VAL A 107 6.66 -6.95 8.18
CA VAL A 107 6.29 -8.27 7.66
C VAL A 107 7.12 -9.36 8.32
N GLY A 108 6.54 -10.53 8.52
CA GLY A 108 7.21 -11.69 9.08
C GLY A 108 6.25 -12.85 9.23
N PHE A 109 6.60 -13.83 10.06
CA PHE A 109 5.72 -14.96 10.35
C PHE A 109 5.64 -15.24 11.86
N GLN A 110 4.53 -15.80 12.30
CA GLN A 110 4.14 -15.82 13.70
C GLN A 110 5.05 -16.68 14.60
N GLU A 111 5.55 -17.81 14.13
CA GLU A 111 6.33 -18.76 14.93
C GLU A 111 7.76 -18.30 15.23
N SER A 112 8.27 -17.28 14.52
CA SER A 112 9.59 -16.71 14.75
C SER A 112 9.56 -15.19 14.66
N ILE A 113 8.61 -14.58 15.38
CA ILE A 113 8.32 -13.14 15.29
C ILE A 113 9.59 -12.31 15.41
N SER A 114 10.41 -12.55 16.43
CA SER A 114 11.58 -11.70 16.69
C SER A 114 12.69 -11.80 15.63
N SER A 115 12.85 -12.96 14.99
CA SER A 115 13.91 -13.20 14.01
C SER A 115 13.47 -12.96 12.57
N SER A 116 12.17 -13.08 12.28
CA SER A 116 11.62 -12.96 10.93
C SER A 116 11.14 -11.56 10.57
N LEU A 117 10.95 -10.67 11.55
CA LEU A 117 10.42 -9.34 11.30
C LEU A 117 11.35 -8.52 10.42
N LYS A 118 10.81 -8.00 9.33
CA LYS A 118 11.47 -7.08 8.41
C LYS A 118 10.58 -5.86 8.21
N THR A 119 11.18 -4.71 8.02
CA THR A 119 10.47 -3.45 7.79
C THR A 119 10.75 -2.93 6.39
N VAL A 120 9.69 -2.52 5.70
CA VAL A 120 9.76 -1.71 4.48
C VAL A 120 9.15 -0.36 4.80
N SER A 121 9.94 0.70 4.66
CA SER A 121 9.52 2.07 4.91
C SER A 121 9.28 2.79 3.58
N PHE A 122 8.21 3.57 3.52
CA PHE A 122 7.93 4.48 2.41
C PHE A 122 7.26 5.75 2.92
N THR A 123 7.16 6.76 2.09
CA THR A 123 6.36 7.96 2.39
C THR A 123 4.97 7.82 1.81
N ALA A 124 3.95 8.16 2.61
CA ALA A 124 2.57 8.17 2.15
C ALA A 124 2.46 8.97 0.84
N PRO A 125 1.86 8.39 -0.23
CA PRO A 125 1.80 9.05 -1.52
C PRO A 125 0.95 10.32 -1.43
N ALA A 126 1.33 11.34 -2.23
CA ALA A 126 0.51 12.54 -2.36
C ALA A 126 -0.92 12.14 -2.81
N PRO A 127 -1.98 12.77 -2.30
CA PRO A 127 -3.33 12.51 -2.75
C PRO A 127 -3.40 12.59 -4.28
N LEU A 128 -4.18 11.72 -4.91
CA LEU A 128 -4.62 11.97 -6.27
C LEU A 128 -5.20 13.38 -6.23
N GLY A 129 -4.65 14.28 -7.04
CA GLY A 129 -4.94 15.73 -6.94
C GLY A 129 -6.42 15.99 -6.68
N ALA A 130 -6.72 17.07 -5.96
CA ALA A 130 -8.04 17.36 -5.43
C ALA A 130 -9.13 16.89 -6.39
N SER A 131 -10.03 16.03 -5.91
CA SER A 131 -11.09 15.48 -6.75
C SER A 131 -11.89 16.65 -7.33
N ILE A 132 -11.61 16.98 -8.58
CA ILE A 132 -12.34 18.02 -9.29
C ILE A 132 -13.62 17.34 -9.77
N TYR A 133 -14.72 17.95 -9.43
CA TYR A 133 -16.04 17.52 -9.92
C TYR A 133 -16.55 18.53 -10.95
N VAL A 134 -17.09 18.05 -12.03
CA VAL A 134 -17.82 18.83 -13.02
C VAL A 134 -19.29 18.49 -12.96
N LYS A 135 -20.16 19.49 -13.08
CA LYS A 135 -21.62 19.29 -13.11
C LYS A 135 -22.06 19.07 -14.57
N ILE A 136 -22.49 17.86 -14.88
CA ILE A 136 -22.96 17.49 -16.21
C ILE A 136 -24.42 17.02 -16.07
N GLY A 137 -25.35 17.67 -16.77
CA GLY A 137 -26.78 17.33 -16.68
C GLY A 137 -27.34 17.43 -15.27
N GLY A 138 -26.85 18.37 -14.46
CA GLY A 138 -27.30 18.56 -13.07
C GLY A 138 -26.63 17.64 -12.03
N VAL A 139 -25.84 16.66 -12.45
CA VAL A 139 -25.15 15.69 -11.58
C VAL A 139 -23.66 16.02 -11.49
N TRP A 140 -23.12 16.03 -10.26
CA TRP A 140 -21.68 16.17 -10.04
C TRP A 140 -20.96 14.86 -10.38
N ARG A 141 -19.98 14.95 -11.29
CA ARG A 141 -19.17 13.81 -11.71
C ARG A 141 -17.69 14.08 -11.44
N PRO A 142 -16.92 13.08 -10.98
CA PRO A 142 -15.48 13.24 -10.84
C PRO A 142 -14.85 13.53 -12.20
N ALA A 143 -13.87 14.43 -12.21
CA ALA A 143 -13.14 14.83 -13.41
C ALA A 143 -11.63 14.81 -13.17
N GLN A 144 -10.87 14.50 -14.21
CA GLN A 144 -9.42 14.62 -14.22
C GLN A 144 -9.02 15.92 -14.88
N VAL A 145 -8.05 16.63 -14.25
CA VAL A 145 -7.42 17.78 -14.87
C VAL A 145 -6.35 17.30 -15.84
N LYS A 146 -6.45 17.74 -17.07
CA LYS A 146 -5.42 17.49 -18.08
C LYS A 146 -4.96 18.80 -18.68
N VAL A 147 -3.68 18.90 -19.00
CA VAL A 147 -3.07 20.03 -19.72
C VAL A 147 -2.53 19.55 -21.07
N LYS A 148 -2.72 20.33 -22.11
CA LYS A 148 -2.18 20.04 -23.45
C LYS A 148 -0.82 20.70 -23.58
N VAL A 149 0.25 19.91 -23.64
CA VAL A 149 1.62 20.38 -23.84
C VAL A 149 2.21 19.75 -25.08
N GLY A 150 2.65 20.58 -26.02
CA GLY A 150 3.19 20.08 -27.31
C GLY A 150 2.21 19.22 -28.11
N GLY A 151 0.91 19.54 -28.04
CA GLY A 151 -0.12 18.78 -28.75
C GLY A 151 -0.62 17.52 -28.01
N VAL A 152 0.04 17.07 -26.94
CA VAL A 152 -0.28 15.87 -26.17
C VAL A 152 -0.98 16.24 -24.86
N TRP A 153 -2.06 15.53 -24.53
CA TRP A 153 -2.74 15.67 -23.24
C TRP A 153 -1.96 14.94 -22.15
N ARG A 154 -1.63 15.66 -21.08
CA ARG A 154 -0.92 15.14 -19.90
C ARG A 154 -1.77 15.35 -18.66
N ASP A 155 -1.66 14.43 -17.71
CA ASP A 155 -2.31 14.61 -16.41
C ASP A 155 -1.70 15.80 -15.67
N ALA A 156 -2.54 16.59 -15.03
CA ALA A 156 -2.14 17.77 -14.30
C ALA A 156 -2.79 17.80 -12.91
N VAL A 157 -2.12 18.43 -11.96
CA VAL A 157 -2.64 18.66 -10.62
C VAL A 157 -3.18 20.09 -10.55
N ALA A 158 -4.46 20.23 -10.24
CA ALA A 158 -5.02 21.54 -9.95
C ALA A 158 -4.48 22.05 -8.61
N LYS A 159 -4.03 23.29 -8.57
CA LYS A 159 -3.63 23.98 -7.35
C LYS A 159 -4.44 25.25 -7.20
N ILE A 160 -4.78 25.59 -5.97
CA ILE A 160 -5.43 26.86 -5.62
C ILE A 160 -4.46 27.74 -4.84
N LYS A 161 -4.53 29.05 -5.04
CA LYS A 161 -3.74 30.01 -4.26
C LYS A 161 -4.60 30.53 -3.11
N VAL A 162 -4.20 30.19 -1.87
CA VAL A 162 -4.89 30.63 -0.66
C VAL A 162 -3.90 31.38 0.21
N GLY A 163 -4.19 32.63 0.55
CA GLY A 163 -3.30 33.47 1.37
C GLY A 163 -1.90 33.67 0.76
N GLY A 164 -1.80 33.75 -0.57
CA GLY A 164 -0.52 33.94 -1.26
C GLY A 164 0.28 32.65 -1.53
N THR A 165 -0.13 31.50 -0.98
CA THR A 165 0.56 30.21 -1.12
C THR A 165 -0.24 29.26 -2.01
N TRP A 166 0.45 28.58 -2.95
CA TRP A 166 -0.13 27.51 -3.76
C TRP A 166 -0.30 26.26 -2.92
N LYS A 167 -1.53 25.72 -2.90
CA LYS A 167 -1.91 24.46 -2.23
C LYS A 167 -2.42 23.44 -3.24
#